data_3203cf7db84c92563ea7f3ef20c00bcb
#
_entry.id   3203cf7db84c92563ea7f3ef20c00bcb
#
_cell.length_a   1.000
_cell.length_b   1.000
_cell.length_c   1.000
_cell.angle_alpha   90.00
_cell.angle_beta   90.00
_cell.angle_gamma   90.00
#
_symmetry.space_group_name_H-M   'P 1'
#
loop_
_entity.id
_entity.type
_entity.pdbx_description
1 polymer ?
#
loop_
_entity_poly.entity_id
_entity_poly.type
_entity_poly.pdbx_seq_one_letter_code
_entity_poly.pdbx_strand_id
1 'polypeptide(L)'
;MEIQLICIGKTDNIELRKLISNYENRLKHYVKFNFLFLPDLKDTKNLSQEQQKTKEAHLIEKQLKTSDVVVLLDENGKQFSSVNFSEFLNKKMNSGCKRLVFIIGGPFGFAKTLHQKYTCSFFELAKYLYCQTLLFCHQKLKNS
;
A
#
# COMPACT_ATOMS: atom_id res chain seq x y z
N MET A 1 11.07 11.80 2.34
CA MET A 1 10.14 10.69 2.71
C MET A 1 10.21 9.58 1.67
N GLU A 2 10.32 8.37 2.12
CA GLU A 2 10.22 7.18 1.28
C GLU A 2 8.78 6.66 1.31
N ILE A 3 8.27 6.24 0.17
CA ILE A 3 6.96 5.58 0.06
C ILE A 3 7.18 4.14 -0.37
N GLN A 4 6.60 3.21 0.36
CA GLN A 4 6.60 1.80 0.03
C GLN A 4 5.17 1.28 -0.10
N LEU A 5 4.93 0.51 -1.14
CA LEU A 5 3.68 -0.22 -1.35
C LEU A 5 3.98 -1.70 -1.19
N ILE A 6 3.37 -2.33 -0.18
CA ILE A 6 3.47 -3.77 0.07
C ILE A 6 2.18 -4.43 -0.40
N CYS A 7 2.32 -5.51 -1.12
CA CYS A 7 1.19 -6.26 -1.64
C CYS A 7 1.38 -7.76 -1.44
N ILE A 8 0.35 -8.44 -0.94
CA ILE A 8 0.30 -9.89 -0.88
C ILE A 8 -0.10 -10.42 -2.26
N GLY A 9 0.73 -11.29 -2.82
CA GLY A 9 0.52 -11.90 -4.12
C GLY A 9 0.96 -11.04 -5.30
N LYS A 10 1.37 -11.70 -6.36
CA LYS A 10 1.73 -11.08 -7.63
C LYS A 10 0.54 -11.04 -8.57
N THR A 11 0.48 -10.03 -9.39
CA THR A 11 -0.43 -9.99 -10.53
C THR A 11 0.11 -10.89 -11.65
N ASP A 12 -0.70 -11.83 -12.10
CA ASP A 12 -0.33 -12.74 -13.20
C ASP A 12 -0.56 -12.11 -14.58
N ASN A 13 -1.34 -11.05 -14.65
CA ASN A 13 -1.63 -10.36 -15.90
C ASN A 13 -0.42 -9.53 -16.35
N ILE A 14 0.17 -9.91 -17.49
CA ILE A 14 1.37 -9.26 -18.05
C ILE A 14 1.13 -7.79 -18.38
N GLU A 15 -0.05 -7.45 -18.87
CA GLU A 15 -0.40 -6.06 -19.22
C GLU A 15 -0.48 -5.19 -17.97
N LEU A 16 -1.08 -5.68 -16.90
CA LEU A 16 -1.11 -4.98 -15.61
C LEU A 16 0.28 -4.81 -15.01
N ARG A 17 1.13 -5.81 -15.13
CA ARG A 17 2.53 -5.71 -14.68
C ARG A 17 3.27 -4.59 -15.41
N LYS A 18 3.07 -4.48 -16.72
CA LYS A 18 3.68 -3.41 -17.52
C LYS A 18 3.19 -2.04 -17.09
N LEU A 19 1.89 -1.89 -16.83
CA LEU A 19 1.31 -0.65 -16.31
C LEU A 19 1.88 -0.27 -14.95
N ILE A 20 1.94 -1.21 -14.03
CA ILE A 20 2.51 -1.01 -12.70
C ILE A 20 3.98 -0.56 -12.82
N SER A 21 4.79 -1.25 -13.62
CA SER A 21 6.19 -0.91 -13.84
C SER A 21 6.34 0.49 -14.43
N ASN A 22 5.48 0.87 -15.38
CA ASN A 22 5.49 2.20 -15.97
C ASN A 22 5.26 3.29 -14.90
N TYR A 23 4.21 3.13 -14.10
CA TYR A 23 3.92 4.10 -13.03
C TYR A 23 4.98 4.11 -11.93
N GLU A 24 5.51 2.96 -11.57
CA GLU A 24 6.60 2.85 -10.61
C GLU A 24 7.84 3.62 -11.09
N ASN A 25 8.23 3.43 -12.34
CA ASN A 25 9.38 4.14 -12.92
C ASN A 25 9.17 5.66 -12.96
N ARG A 26 7.94 6.10 -13.23
CA ARG A 26 7.60 7.53 -13.22
C ARG A 26 7.61 8.10 -11.81
N LEU A 27 7.08 7.36 -10.82
CA LEU A 27 7.07 7.78 -9.42
C LEU A 27 8.48 7.99 -8.86
N LYS A 28 9.43 7.19 -9.27
CA LYS A 28 10.84 7.29 -8.82
C LYS A 28 11.49 8.64 -9.16
N HIS A 29 10.96 9.37 -10.13
CA HIS A 29 11.43 10.74 -10.44
C HIS A 29 10.96 11.79 -9.42
N TYR A 30 9.93 11.49 -8.63
CA TYR A 30 9.31 12.44 -7.70
C TYR A 30 9.58 12.10 -6.24
N VAL A 31 9.70 10.82 -5.93
CA VAL A 31 9.83 10.31 -4.57
C VAL A 31 10.60 8.99 -4.59
N LYS A 32 11.29 8.67 -3.50
CA LYS A 32 11.86 7.34 -3.32
C LYS A 32 10.70 6.36 -3.11
N PHE A 33 10.41 5.59 -4.13
CA PHE A 33 9.28 4.66 -4.18
C PHE A 33 9.74 3.23 -4.39
N ASN A 34 9.21 2.31 -3.58
CA ASN A 34 9.45 0.88 -3.72
C ASN A 34 8.13 0.12 -3.74
N PHE A 35 8.04 -0.86 -4.62
CA PHE A 35 6.94 -1.80 -4.68
C PHE A 35 7.45 -3.18 -4.24
N LEU A 36 6.88 -3.73 -3.16
CA LEU A 36 7.25 -5.03 -2.64
C LEU A 36 6.07 -5.99 -2.75
N PHE A 37 6.28 -7.06 -3.51
CA PHE A 37 5.34 -8.17 -3.58
C PHE A 37 5.77 -9.26 -2.59
N LEU A 38 4.89 -9.59 -1.66
CA LEU A 38 5.06 -10.75 -0.80
C LEU A 38 4.39 -11.96 -1.47
N PRO A 39 5.02 -13.13 -1.43
CA PRO A 39 4.44 -14.31 -2.06
C PRO A 39 3.15 -14.72 -1.38
N ASP A 40 2.22 -15.29 -2.17
CA ASP A 40 1.04 -15.93 -1.62
C ASP A 40 1.43 -17.07 -0.69
N LEU A 41 0.62 -17.29 0.34
CA LEU A 41 0.79 -18.44 1.23
C LEU A 41 0.59 -19.74 0.47
N LYS A 42 1.45 -20.72 0.75
CA LYS A 42 1.32 -22.08 0.24
C LYS A 42 0.42 -22.90 1.18
N ASP A 43 -0.21 -23.94 0.61
CA ASP A 43 -1.00 -24.93 1.37
C ASP A 43 -2.14 -24.33 2.20
N THR A 44 -2.88 -23.41 1.58
CA THR A 44 -3.99 -22.71 2.27
C THR A 44 -5.29 -23.50 2.35
N LYS A 45 -5.36 -24.69 1.74
CA LYS A 45 -6.59 -25.49 1.67
C LYS A 45 -7.16 -25.86 3.03
N ASN A 46 -6.30 -26.08 4.02
CA ASN A 46 -6.68 -26.48 5.38
C ASN A 46 -6.72 -25.31 6.36
N LEU A 47 -6.54 -24.09 5.88
CA LEU A 47 -6.56 -22.89 6.71
C LEU A 47 -7.94 -22.23 6.67
N SER A 48 -8.43 -21.80 7.83
CA SER A 48 -9.56 -20.89 7.89
C SER A 48 -9.15 -19.52 7.36
N GLN A 49 -10.14 -18.68 7.01
CA GLN A 49 -9.88 -17.29 6.60
C GLN A 49 -9.09 -16.53 7.66
N GLU A 50 -9.44 -16.72 8.93
CA GLU A 50 -8.76 -16.05 10.05
C GLU A 50 -7.31 -16.52 10.20
N GLN A 51 -7.05 -17.81 10.05
CA GLN A 51 -5.69 -18.35 10.07
C GLN A 51 -4.86 -17.81 8.92
N GLN A 52 -5.43 -17.73 7.73
CA GLN A 52 -4.75 -17.17 6.57
C GLN A 52 -4.41 -15.69 6.78
N LYS A 53 -5.37 -14.89 7.24
CA LYS A 53 -5.14 -13.47 7.55
C LYS A 53 -4.07 -13.28 8.60
N THR A 54 -4.03 -14.12 9.63
CA THR A 54 -3.01 -14.05 10.68
C THR A 54 -1.61 -14.35 10.15
N LYS A 55 -1.48 -15.37 9.30
CA LYS A 55 -0.19 -15.69 8.67
C LYS A 55 0.28 -14.58 7.72
N GLU A 56 -0.64 -14.01 6.95
CA GLU A 56 -0.33 -12.86 6.08
C GLU A 56 0.10 -11.65 6.91
N ALA A 57 -0.55 -11.41 8.05
CA ALA A 57 -0.16 -10.33 8.97
C ALA A 57 1.27 -10.48 9.45
N HIS A 58 1.71 -11.69 9.79
CA HIS A 58 3.10 -11.94 10.20
C HIS A 58 4.09 -11.62 9.06
N LEU A 59 3.76 -11.99 7.83
CA LEU A 59 4.60 -11.66 6.68
C LEU A 59 4.73 -10.14 6.48
N ILE A 60 3.63 -9.43 6.63
CA ILE A 60 3.59 -7.97 6.51
C ILE A 60 4.42 -7.32 7.61
N GLU A 61 4.20 -7.72 8.87
CA GLU A 61 4.87 -7.12 10.03
C GLU A 61 6.39 -7.26 9.97
N LYS A 62 6.90 -8.35 9.39
CA LYS A 62 8.34 -8.54 9.20
C LYS A 62 8.98 -7.46 8.30
N GLN A 63 8.19 -6.82 7.45
CA GLN A 63 8.65 -5.78 6.53
C GLN A 63 8.59 -4.38 7.14
N LEU A 64 7.95 -4.23 8.29
CA LEU A 64 7.69 -2.94 8.90
C LEU A 64 8.73 -2.60 9.97
N LYS A 65 9.00 -1.30 10.08
CA LYS A 65 9.83 -0.72 11.14
C LYS A 65 8.94 0.02 12.13
N THR A 66 9.40 0.17 13.36
CA THR A 66 8.64 0.88 14.41
C THR A 66 8.35 2.34 14.08
N SER A 67 9.21 2.97 13.28
CA SER A 67 9.07 4.37 12.87
C SER A 67 8.18 4.56 11.63
N ASP A 68 7.69 3.48 11.03
CA ASP A 68 6.86 3.57 9.83
C ASP A 68 5.49 4.15 10.14
N VAL A 69 4.99 4.98 9.23
CA VAL A 69 3.58 5.33 9.17
C VAL A 69 2.90 4.37 8.20
N VAL A 70 1.97 3.59 8.70
CA VAL A 70 1.33 2.50 7.95
C VAL A 70 -0.11 2.86 7.61
N VAL A 71 -0.48 2.67 6.36
CA VAL A 71 -1.83 2.85 5.85
C VAL A 71 -2.30 1.53 5.24
N LEU A 72 -3.37 0.98 5.78
CA LEU A 72 -4.01 -0.21 5.22
C LEU A 72 -4.96 0.20 4.10
N LEU A 73 -4.82 -0.42 2.94
CA LEU A 73 -5.74 -0.23 1.83
C LEU A 73 -6.83 -1.30 1.91
N ASP A 74 -7.99 -0.89 2.38
CA ASP A 74 -9.09 -1.79 2.73
C ASP A 74 -10.40 -1.26 2.14
N GLU A 75 -11.30 -2.18 1.78
CA GLU A 75 -12.61 -1.83 1.23
C GLU A 75 -13.47 -0.99 2.19
N ASN A 76 -13.25 -1.13 3.49
CA ASN A 76 -13.96 -0.38 4.54
C ASN A 76 -13.21 0.89 4.99
N GLY A 77 -12.12 1.24 4.32
CA GLY A 77 -11.34 2.43 4.64
C GLY A 77 -11.98 3.72 4.16
N LYS A 78 -11.39 4.84 4.55
CA LYS A 78 -11.83 6.16 4.09
C LYS A 78 -11.60 6.33 2.60
N GLN A 79 -12.59 6.90 1.93
CA GLN A 79 -12.44 7.35 0.54
C GLN A 79 -11.83 8.75 0.53
N PHE A 80 -10.87 8.95 -0.37
CA PHE A 80 -10.24 10.24 -0.58
C PHE A 80 -10.42 10.69 -2.02
N SER A 81 -10.73 11.96 -2.20
CA SER A 81 -10.51 12.60 -3.51
C SER A 81 -9.01 12.71 -3.77
N SER A 82 -8.62 12.89 -5.02
CA SER A 82 -7.21 13.11 -5.37
C SER A 82 -6.63 14.33 -4.65
N VAL A 83 -7.44 15.38 -4.45
CA VAL A 83 -7.03 16.58 -3.71
C VAL A 83 -6.77 16.26 -2.24
N ASN A 84 -7.70 15.59 -1.57
CA ASN A 84 -7.54 15.24 -0.16
C ASN A 84 -6.38 14.27 0.06
N PHE A 85 -6.15 13.36 -0.86
CA PHE A 85 -5.01 12.45 -0.80
C PHE A 85 -3.68 13.21 -0.97
N SER A 86 -3.63 14.19 -1.88
CA SER A 86 -2.45 15.07 -2.03
C SER A 86 -2.15 15.83 -0.74
N GLU A 87 -3.18 16.35 -0.08
CA GLU A 87 -3.04 17.04 1.21
C GLU A 87 -2.51 16.10 2.30
N PHE A 88 -3.02 14.87 2.34
CA PHE A 88 -2.52 13.85 3.26
C PHE A 88 -1.02 13.59 3.04
N LEU A 89 -0.60 13.38 1.79
CA LEU A 89 0.82 13.16 1.45
C LEU A 89 1.68 14.36 1.85
N ASN A 90 1.20 15.57 1.56
CA ASN A 90 1.91 16.80 1.91
C ASN A 90 2.09 16.95 3.42
N LYS A 91 1.06 16.68 4.19
CA LYS A 91 1.14 16.68 5.66
C LYS A 91 2.17 15.69 6.18
N LYS A 92 2.22 14.49 5.61
CA LYS A 92 3.20 13.46 5.99
C LYS A 92 4.63 13.89 5.66
N MET A 93 4.84 14.45 4.47
CA MET A 93 6.15 14.99 4.10
C MET A 93 6.62 16.09 5.06
N ASN A 94 5.73 17.01 5.42
CA ASN A 94 6.04 18.14 6.28
C ASN A 94 6.16 17.76 7.76
N SER A 95 5.62 16.63 8.18
CA SER A 95 5.68 16.14 9.57
C SER A 95 6.98 15.43 9.93
N GLY A 96 7.92 15.30 9.00
CA GLY A 96 9.14 14.54 9.22
C GLY A 96 8.99 13.03 9.11
N CYS A 97 7.91 12.55 8.51
CA CYS A 97 7.72 11.13 8.24
C CYS A 97 8.85 10.61 7.34
N LYS A 98 9.57 9.62 7.83
CA LYS A 98 10.70 9.04 7.07
C LYS A 98 10.22 8.01 6.04
N ARG A 99 9.28 7.16 6.42
CA ARG A 99 8.73 6.13 5.54
C ARG A 99 7.23 5.99 5.72
N LEU A 100 6.51 6.14 4.62
CA LEU A 100 5.07 5.93 4.53
C LEU A 100 4.82 4.62 3.79
N VAL A 101 4.15 3.68 4.44
CA VAL A 101 3.92 2.32 3.91
C VAL A 101 2.44 2.13 3.66
N PHE A 102 2.09 1.85 2.42
CA PHE A 102 0.74 1.42 2.02
C PHE A 102 0.73 -0.09 1.86
N ILE A 103 -0.30 -0.75 2.34
CA ILE A 103 -0.40 -2.20 2.33
C ILE A 103 -1.70 -2.64 1.66
N ILE A 104 -1.58 -3.50 0.65
CA ILE A 104 -2.69 -4.21 0.03
C ILE A 104 -2.66 -5.64 0.56
N GLY A 105 -3.75 -6.06 1.20
CA GLY A 105 -3.88 -7.38 1.79
C GLY A 105 -4.21 -8.48 0.76
N GLY A 106 -4.32 -9.69 1.26
CA GLY A 106 -4.74 -10.85 0.49
C GLY A 106 -6.26 -10.88 0.26
N PRO A 107 -6.79 -12.04 -0.21
CA PRO A 107 -8.18 -12.14 -0.69
C PRO A 107 -9.24 -11.94 0.40
N PHE A 108 -8.90 -12.12 1.66
CA PHE A 108 -9.84 -11.99 2.78
C PHE A 108 -9.67 -10.69 3.58
N GLY A 109 -8.82 -9.76 3.11
CA GLY A 109 -8.52 -8.53 3.80
C GLY A 109 -7.48 -8.70 4.89
N PHE A 110 -7.56 -7.86 5.92
CA PHE A 110 -6.57 -7.80 6.99
C PHE A 110 -7.05 -8.47 8.28
N ALA A 111 -6.11 -9.06 9.02
CA ALA A 111 -6.38 -9.53 10.38
C ALA A 111 -6.78 -8.38 11.30
N LYS A 112 -7.62 -8.68 12.29
CA LYS A 112 -8.06 -7.69 13.30
C LYS A 112 -6.88 -7.04 14.03
N THR A 113 -5.82 -7.79 14.27
CA THR A 113 -4.60 -7.30 14.93
C THR A 113 -3.95 -6.15 14.17
N LEU A 114 -3.96 -6.20 12.82
CA LEU A 114 -3.45 -5.11 11.98
C LEU A 114 -4.36 -3.87 12.07
N HIS A 115 -5.67 -4.04 12.03
CA HIS A 115 -6.62 -2.94 12.18
C HIS A 115 -6.53 -2.27 13.56
N GLN A 116 -6.25 -3.03 14.60
CA GLN A 116 -6.06 -2.49 15.95
C GLN A 116 -4.76 -1.70 16.08
N LYS A 117 -3.68 -2.19 15.45
CA LYS A 117 -2.36 -1.58 15.51
C LYS A 117 -2.22 -0.38 14.58
N TYR A 118 -2.83 -0.46 13.39
CA TYR A 118 -2.76 0.57 12.35
C TYR A 118 -4.15 1.11 12.05
N THR A 119 -4.48 2.23 12.64
CA THR A 119 -5.83 2.82 12.57
C THR A 119 -6.12 3.58 11.29
N CYS A 120 -5.10 3.90 10.51
CA CYS A 120 -5.28 4.59 9.24
C CYS A 120 -5.56 3.58 8.13
N SER A 121 -6.75 3.61 7.56
CA SER A 121 -7.11 2.78 6.43
C SER A 121 -7.81 3.59 5.35
N PHE A 122 -7.46 3.33 4.10
CA PHE A 122 -8.02 3.98 2.94
C PHE A 122 -8.75 2.97 2.07
N PHE A 123 -9.74 3.46 1.31
CA PHE A 123 -10.45 2.62 0.36
C PHE A 123 -9.48 2.00 -0.65
N GLU A 124 -9.57 0.68 -0.82
CA GLU A 124 -8.72 -0.05 -1.75
C GLU A 124 -9.14 0.22 -3.19
N LEU A 125 -8.20 0.71 -3.98
CA LEU A 125 -8.29 0.73 -5.43
C LEU A 125 -7.46 -0.42 -5.99
N ALA A 126 -7.62 -0.72 -7.27
CA ALA A 126 -6.72 -1.65 -7.94
C ALA A 126 -5.27 -1.16 -7.83
N LYS A 127 -4.32 -2.09 -7.69
CA LYS A 127 -2.89 -1.80 -7.44
C LYS A 127 -2.31 -0.76 -8.39
N TYR A 128 -2.61 -0.87 -9.68
CA TYR A 128 -2.10 0.07 -10.67
C TYR A 128 -2.76 1.45 -10.56
N LEU A 129 -4.06 1.52 -10.22
CA LEU A 129 -4.76 2.78 -9.98
C LEU A 129 -4.17 3.52 -8.79
N TYR A 130 -3.73 2.78 -7.78
CA TYR A 130 -3.09 3.39 -6.62
C TYR A 130 -1.77 4.03 -6.97
N CYS A 131 -0.93 3.35 -7.76
CA CYS A 131 0.31 3.93 -8.26
C CYS A 131 0.05 5.15 -9.15
N GLN A 132 -0.98 5.11 -9.98
CA GLN A 132 -1.41 6.24 -10.80
C GLN A 132 -1.85 7.43 -9.94
N THR A 133 -2.64 7.18 -8.90
CA THR A 133 -3.09 8.21 -7.97
C THR A 133 -1.91 8.85 -7.24
N LEU A 134 -0.96 8.05 -6.77
CA LEU A 134 0.27 8.55 -6.14
C LEU A 134 1.04 9.47 -7.10
N LEU A 135 1.21 9.04 -8.34
CA LEU A 135 1.90 9.83 -9.34
C LEU A 135 1.21 11.17 -9.61
N PHE A 136 -0.10 11.14 -9.79
CA PHE A 136 -0.90 12.35 -10.02
C PHE A 136 -0.78 13.33 -8.85
N CYS A 137 -0.88 12.83 -7.63
CA CYS A 137 -0.74 13.66 -6.44
C CYS A 137 0.63 14.32 -6.33
N HIS A 138 1.69 13.56 -6.60
CA HIS A 138 3.04 14.10 -6.58
C HIS A 138 3.28 15.14 -7.67
N GLN A 139 2.76 14.92 -8.87
CA GLN A 139 2.84 15.89 -9.95
C GLN A 139 2.13 17.21 -9.57
N LYS A 140 0.95 17.10 -8.95
CA LYS A 140 0.19 18.27 -8.52
C LYS A 140 0.91 19.06 -7.43
N LEU A 141 1.49 18.39 -6.44
CA LEU A 141 2.26 19.04 -5.39
C LEU A 141 3.50 19.76 -5.91
N LYS A 142 4.15 19.20 -6.93
CA LYS A 142 5.33 19.82 -7.55
C LYS A 142 5.00 21.09 -8.32
N ASN A 143 3.79 21.16 -8.89
CA ASN A 143 3.33 22.29 -9.72
C ASN A 143 2.60 23.38 -8.89
N SER A 144 2.41 23.13 -7.62
CA SER A 144 1.84 24.12 -6.71
C SER A 144 2.94 24.77 -5.86
#